data_e7bec219c600d0df83dfd5db961e931f
#
_entry.id   e7bec219c600d0df83dfd5db961e931f
#
_cell.length_a   1.000
_cell.length_b   1.000
_cell.length_c   1.000
_cell.angle_alpha   90.00
_cell.angle_beta   90.00
_cell.angle_gamma   90.00
#
_symmetry.space_group_name_H-M   'P 1'
#
loop_
_entity.id
_entity.type
_entity.pdbx_description
1 polymer ?
#
loop_
_entity_poly.entity_id
_entity_poly.type
_entity_poly.pdbx_seq_one_letter_code
_entity_poly.pdbx_strand_id
1 'polypeptide(L)'
;DVRSPNYRKTLCFPIIAPNGNIINPPDNGWRWSEETIKEKINKGEIVFKKDFSGIIRKIYLCEQIGRTPENLWDGNKFGTTRQATAVIKELFNNVQVFDTPKPHELIMNMLKISTEKNDIILDFFSGSATTAHAVMQLNADDGGNRKYICVQIPEPTPEESEARKAGYATIPEIAKERIRRAGKKIMEEQKAKAEKEGGLFAEE
;
A
#
# COMPACT_ATOMS: atom_id res chain seq x y z
N ASP A 1 23.98 3.53 -2.98
CA ASP A 1 25.18 3.04 -3.66
C ASP A 1 25.88 4.20 -4.35
N VAL A 2 27.19 4.22 -4.30
CA VAL A 2 28.04 5.25 -4.94
C VAL A 2 28.60 4.79 -6.29
N ARG A 3 28.31 3.55 -6.68
CA ARG A 3 28.74 2.93 -7.95
C ARG A 3 27.81 3.28 -9.09
N SER A 4 28.38 3.46 -10.28
CA SER A 4 27.57 3.58 -11.50
C SER A 4 26.92 2.23 -11.85
N PRO A 5 25.66 2.20 -12.30
CA PRO A 5 25.04 0.96 -12.77
C PRO A 5 25.67 0.43 -14.06
N ASN A 6 26.20 1.33 -14.90
CA ASN A 6 26.84 1.01 -16.16
C ASN A 6 28.25 1.62 -16.22
N TYR A 7 29.19 0.95 -16.90
CA TYR A 7 30.53 1.48 -17.11
C TYR A 7 30.52 2.80 -17.90
N ARG A 8 31.20 3.81 -17.33
CA ARG A 8 31.44 5.11 -17.97
C ARG A 8 32.85 5.58 -17.69
N LYS A 9 33.71 5.62 -18.72
CA LYS A 9 35.12 6.02 -18.60
C LYS A 9 35.30 7.38 -17.91
N THR A 10 34.42 8.34 -18.15
CA THR A 10 34.46 9.68 -17.55
C THR A 10 34.15 9.70 -16.05
N LEU A 11 33.63 8.61 -15.49
CA LEU A 11 33.34 8.45 -14.07
C LEU A 11 34.37 7.58 -13.35
N CYS A 12 35.46 7.19 -14.05
CA CYS A 12 36.54 6.40 -13.50
C CYS A 12 37.73 7.31 -13.14
N PHE A 13 37.65 7.98 -12.01
CA PHE A 13 38.72 8.86 -11.48
C PHE A 13 38.98 8.55 -10.01
N PRO A 14 40.22 8.73 -9.51
CA PRO A 14 40.52 8.53 -8.11
C PRO A 14 40.00 9.69 -7.26
N ILE A 15 39.66 9.39 -6.01
CA ILE A 15 39.29 10.38 -4.98
C ILE A 15 40.37 10.42 -3.93
N ILE A 16 40.84 11.61 -3.58
CA ILE A 16 41.84 11.79 -2.51
C ILE A 16 41.08 12.03 -1.21
N ALA A 17 41.30 11.17 -0.23
CA ALA A 17 40.75 11.31 1.11
C ALA A 17 41.50 12.39 1.92
N PRO A 18 40.93 12.93 3.01
CA PRO A 18 41.59 13.96 3.84
C PRO A 18 42.92 13.55 4.46
N ASN A 19 43.17 12.25 4.62
CA ASN A 19 44.42 11.71 5.12
C ASN A 19 45.47 11.45 4.02
N GLY A 20 45.16 11.82 2.75
CA GLY A 20 46.04 11.60 1.60
C GLY A 20 45.87 10.24 0.91
N ASN A 21 45.02 9.33 1.42
CA ASN A 21 44.78 8.04 0.78
C ASN A 21 44.06 8.24 -0.57
N ILE A 22 44.47 7.45 -1.56
CA ILE A 22 43.87 7.43 -2.88
C ILE A 22 42.78 6.33 -2.90
N ILE A 23 41.55 6.70 -3.14
CA ILE A 23 40.41 5.79 -3.29
C ILE A 23 40.18 5.59 -4.77
N ASN A 24 40.44 4.37 -5.26
CA ASN A 24 40.21 4.03 -6.65
C ASN A 24 38.69 3.90 -6.97
N PRO A 25 38.28 4.22 -8.21
CA PRO A 25 36.89 4.06 -8.64
C PRO A 25 36.50 2.58 -8.65
N PRO A 26 35.20 2.26 -8.46
CA PRO A 26 34.66 0.94 -8.73
C PRO A 26 34.80 0.57 -10.23
N ASP A 27 34.66 -0.72 -10.57
CA ASP A 27 34.81 -1.24 -11.93
C ASP A 27 33.97 -0.50 -12.98
N ASN A 28 32.75 -0.10 -12.63
CA ASN A 28 31.86 0.68 -13.49
C ASN A 28 32.00 2.20 -13.35
N GLY A 29 32.96 2.68 -12.53
CA GLY A 29 33.11 4.07 -12.17
C GLY A 29 32.15 4.55 -11.07
N TRP A 30 32.29 5.83 -10.72
CA TRP A 30 31.42 6.47 -9.73
C TRP A 30 30.03 6.76 -10.32
N ARG A 31 29.04 6.97 -9.46
CA ARG A 31 27.68 7.32 -9.88
C ARG A 31 27.57 8.76 -10.41
N TRP A 32 28.48 9.64 -10.00
CA TRP A 32 28.46 11.08 -10.28
C TRP A 32 29.85 11.54 -10.79
N SER A 33 29.87 12.73 -11.42
CA SER A 33 31.10 13.40 -11.80
C SER A 33 31.93 13.80 -10.57
N GLU A 34 33.20 14.11 -10.80
CA GLU A 34 34.11 14.55 -9.74
C GLU A 34 33.61 15.80 -9.04
N GLU A 35 33.11 16.79 -9.79
CA GLU A 35 32.55 18.03 -9.28
C GLU A 35 31.33 17.74 -8.39
N THR A 36 30.40 16.91 -8.87
CA THR A 36 29.22 16.52 -8.09
C THR A 36 29.57 15.76 -6.82
N ILE A 37 30.60 14.91 -6.86
CA ILE A 37 31.06 14.21 -5.64
C ILE A 37 31.65 15.21 -4.62
N LYS A 38 32.45 16.18 -5.08
CA LYS A 38 32.97 17.24 -4.22
C LYS A 38 31.87 18.07 -3.58
N GLU A 39 30.88 18.48 -4.35
CA GLU A 39 29.71 19.19 -3.81
C GLU A 39 28.94 18.35 -2.77
N LYS A 40 28.73 17.06 -3.04
CA LYS A 40 28.05 16.15 -2.12
C LYS A 40 28.85 15.88 -0.84
N ILE A 41 30.17 15.86 -0.91
CA ILE A 41 31.05 15.81 0.27
C ILE A 41 30.91 17.08 1.11
N ASN A 42 30.93 18.25 0.48
CA ASN A 42 30.76 19.53 1.16
C ASN A 42 29.38 19.67 1.83
N LYS A 43 28.33 19.11 1.23
CA LYS A 43 26.97 19.05 1.80
C LYS A 43 26.80 17.96 2.86
N GLY A 44 27.79 17.10 3.07
CA GLY A 44 27.71 15.97 4.00
C GLY A 44 26.84 14.79 3.51
N GLU A 45 26.38 14.82 2.25
CA GLU A 45 25.63 13.72 1.62
C GLU A 45 26.51 12.52 1.28
N ILE A 46 27.80 12.76 1.03
CA ILE A 46 28.85 11.74 0.88
C ILE A 46 29.87 11.94 1.98
N VAL A 47 30.24 10.88 2.65
CA VAL A 47 31.25 10.87 3.70
C VAL A 47 32.28 9.79 3.44
N PHE A 48 33.52 10.03 3.90
CA PHE A 48 34.56 9.00 3.89
C PHE A 48 34.24 7.93 4.94
N LYS A 49 34.62 6.67 4.66
CA LYS A 49 34.63 5.63 5.68
C LYS A 49 35.61 6.01 6.78
N LYS A 50 35.44 5.45 7.98
CA LYS A 50 36.33 5.73 9.14
C LYS A 50 37.78 5.40 8.86
N ASP A 51 38.05 4.37 8.06
CA ASP A 51 39.38 3.91 7.63
C ASP A 51 39.90 4.60 6.36
N PHE A 52 39.13 5.53 5.80
CA PHE A 52 39.41 6.21 4.53
C PHE A 52 39.61 5.27 3.33
N SER A 53 39.10 4.03 3.39
CA SER A 53 39.19 3.07 2.30
C SER A 53 38.11 3.28 1.20
N GLY A 54 37.19 4.20 1.38
CA GLY A 54 36.10 4.45 0.44
C GLY A 54 35.21 5.58 0.90
N ILE A 55 34.18 5.83 0.08
CA ILE A 55 33.11 6.80 0.35
C ILE A 55 31.76 6.11 0.54
N ILE A 56 30.88 6.73 1.32
CA ILE A 56 29.53 6.27 1.62
C ILE A 56 28.55 7.40 1.33
N ARG A 57 27.47 7.12 0.62
CA ARG A 57 26.33 8.05 0.51
C ARG A 57 25.49 7.95 1.78
N LYS A 58 25.24 9.07 2.42
CA LYS A 58 24.19 9.20 3.44
C LYS A 58 22.85 9.41 2.75
N ILE A 59 21.84 8.77 3.26
CA ILE A 59 20.44 9.03 2.92
C ILE A 59 19.81 9.46 4.23
N TYR A 60 19.34 10.69 4.29
CA TYR A 60 18.68 11.20 5.48
C TYR A 60 17.24 10.66 5.54
N LEU A 61 16.81 10.24 6.73
CA LEU A 61 15.49 9.65 6.94
C LEU A 61 14.37 10.63 6.56
N CYS A 62 14.58 11.93 6.75
CA CYS A 62 13.63 12.97 6.37
C CYS A 62 13.45 13.12 4.85
N GLU A 63 14.38 12.61 4.03
CA GLU A 63 14.29 12.61 2.57
C GLU A 63 13.62 11.35 2.01
N GLN A 64 13.35 10.36 2.86
CA GLN A 64 12.70 9.13 2.44
C GLN A 64 11.18 9.28 2.52
N ILE A 65 10.55 9.33 1.36
CA ILE A 65 9.09 9.27 1.24
C ILE A 65 8.67 7.79 1.24
N GLY A 66 8.56 7.21 2.44
CA GLY A 66 8.10 5.83 2.61
C GLY A 66 9.17 4.76 2.33
N ARG A 67 8.76 3.50 2.38
CA ARG A 67 9.56 2.30 2.08
C ARG A 67 9.01 1.62 0.84
N THR A 68 9.89 1.13 -0.02
CA THR A 68 9.47 0.29 -1.16
C THR A 68 8.67 -0.91 -0.66
N PRO A 69 7.50 -1.19 -1.25
CA PRO A 69 6.68 -2.33 -0.87
C PRO A 69 7.46 -3.64 -0.99
N GLU A 70 7.19 -4.57 -0.08
CA GLU A 70 7.75 -5.92 -0.14
C GLU A 70 7.05 -6.71 -1.26
N ASN A 71 7.77 -7.63 -1.88
CA ASN A 71 7.23 -8.51 -2.92
C ASN A 71 6.49 -9.74 -2.36
N LEU A 72 6.68 -10.03 -1.06
CA LEU A 72 5.96 -11.10 -0.36
C LEU A 72 4.98 -10.47 0.63
N TRP A 73 3.69 -10.77 0.46
CA TRP A 73 2.63 -10.28 1.32
C TRP A 73 2.08 -11.40 2.18
N ASP A 74 2.46 -11.40 3.46
CA ASP A 74 2.04 -12.41 4.43
C ASP A 74 0.55 -12.25 4.77
N GLY A 75 -0.17 -13.37 4.75
CA GLY A 75 -1.59 -13.42 5.09
C GLY A 75 -1.92 -12.97 6.52
N ASN A 76 -0.98 -13.09 7.46
CA ASN A 76 -1.18 -12.57 8.82
C ASN A 76 -1.30 -11.05 8.84
N LYS A 77 -0.64 -10.36 7.91
CA LYS A 77 -0.64 -8.90 7.79
C LYS A 77 -1.68 -8.37 6.81
N PHE A 78 -1.88 -9.08 5.71
CA PHE A 78 -2.72 -8.62 4.60
C PHE A 78 -4.03 -9.40 4.44
N GLY A 79 -4.34 -10.24 5.41
CA GLY A 79 -5.56 -11.01 5.45
C GLY A 79 -5.48 -12.37 4.72
N THR A 80 -6.30 -13.29 5.17
CA THR A 80 -6.46 -14.63 4.63
C THR A 80 -7.89 -14.82 4.11
N THR A 81 -8.11 -15.84 3.28
CA THR A 81 -9.46 -16.21 2.81
C THR A 81 -10.40 -16.53 3.98
N ARG A 82 -9.87 -17.13 5.06
CA ARG A 82 -10.65 -17.42 6.27
C ARG A 82 -11.14 -16.15 6.96
N GLN A 83 -10.30 -15.14 7.06
CA GLN A 83 -10.67 -13.83 7.62
C GLN A 83 -11.68 -13.10 6.70
N ALA A 84 -11.49 -13.19 5.39
CA ALA A 84 -12.45 -12.64 4.43
C ALA A 84 -13.84 -13.28 4.56
N THR A 85 -13.92 -14.60 4.78
CA THR A 85 -15.18 -15.30 5.06
C THR A 85 -15.80 -14.84 6.38
N ALA A 86 -14.98 -14.60 7.42
CA ALA A 86 -15.48 -14.07 8.69
C ALA A 86 -16.10 -12.68 8.53
N VAL A 87 -15.47 -11.79 7.75
CA VAL A 87 -16.01 -10.46 7.42
C VAL A 87 -17.36 -10.57 6.67
N ILE A 88 -17.50 -11.48 5.71
CA ILE A 88 -18.78 -11.71 5.04
C ILE A 88 -19.84 -12.17 6.05
N LYS A 89 -19.53 -13.14 6.90
CA LYS A 89 -20.47 -13.61 7.92
C LYS A 89 -20.90 -12.49 8.88
N GLU A 90 -19.98 -11.69 9.32
CA GLU A 90 -20.26 -10.54 10.17
C GLU A 90 -21.24 -9.56 9.50
N LEU A 91 -20.98 -9.19 8.24
CA LEU A 91 -21.85 -8.30 7.47
C LEU A 91 -23.24 -8.90 7.18
N PHE A 92 -23.36 -10.22 7.10
CA PHE A 92 -24.58 -10.92 6.71
C PHE A 92 -25.22 -11.74 7.84
N ASN A 93 -25.13 -11.25 9.08
CA ASN A 93 -25.76 -11.85 10.26
C ASN A 93 -25.36 -13.32 10.46
N ASN A 94 -24.08 -13.62 10.36
CA ASN A 94 -23.45 -14.94 10.43
C ASN A 94 -23.80 -15.92 9.28
N VAL A 95 -24.43 -15.45 8.21
CA VAL A 95 -24.69 -16.26 7.01
C VAL A 95 -23.52 -16.15 6.03
N GLN A 96 -23.05 -17.30 5.53
CA GLN A 96 -22.02 -17.35 4.50
C GLN A 96 -22.65 -17.25 3.11
N VAL A 97 -22.92 -16.05 2.65
CA VAL A 97 -23.57 -15.80 1.34
C VAL A 97 -22.62 -15.87 0.15
N PHE A 98 -21.31 -16.00 0.38
CA PHE A 98 -20.29 -16.08 -0.67
C PHE A 98 -19.12 -16.97 -0.23
N ASP A 99 -18.69 -17.91 -1.08
CA ASP A 99 -17.77 -18.99 -0.67
C ASP A 99 -16.31 -18.55 -0.58
N THR A 100 -15.83 -17.75 -1.54
CA THR A 100 -14.40 -17.39 -1.67
C THR A 100 -14.19 -15.89 -1.76
N PRO A 101 -14.58 -15.10 -0.74
CA PRO A 101 -14.30 -13.67 -0.75
C PRO A 101 -12.80 -13.42 -0.64
N LYS A 102 -12.31 -12.34 -1.26
CA LYS A 102 -10.93 -11.90 -1.09
C LYS A 102 -10.81 -11.07 0.19
N PRO A 103 -9.66 -11.08 0.89
CA PRO A 103 -9.42 -10.20 2.02
C PRO A 103 -9.46 -8.75 1.59
N HIS A 104 -10.24 -7.91 2.26
CA HIS A 104 -10.32 -6.50 1.90
C HIS A 104 -9.03 -5.75 2.28
N GLU A 105 -8.30 -6.18 3.30
CA GLU A 105 -7.00 -5.66 3.69
C GLU A 105 -5.95 -5.83 2.57
N LEU A 106 -5.98 -6.96 1.86
CA LEU A 106 -5.13 -7.20 0.70
C LEU A 106 -5.43 -6.18 -0.41
N ILE A 107 -6.71 -5.98 -0.73
CA ILE A 107 -7.13 -5.01 -1.75
C ILE A 107 -6.79 -3.59 -1.30
N MET A 108 -7.01 -3.23 -0.04
CA MET A 108 -6.60 -1.92 0.51
C MET A 108 -5.11 -1.67 0.34
N ASN A 109 -4.26 -2.68 0.59
CA ASN A 109 -2.83 -2.54 0.41
C ASN A 109 -2.46 -2.34 -1.08
N MET A 110 -3.10 -3.06 -2.00
CA MET A 110 -2.94 -2.83 -3.43
C MET A 110 -3.31 -1.38 -3.80
N LEU A 111 -4.44 -0.88 -3.32
CA LEU A 111 -4.90 0.48 -3.58
C LEU A 111 -3.96 1.54 -3.00
N LYS A 112 -3.43 1.34 -1.79
CA LYS A 112 -2.47 2.27 -1.16
C LYS A 112 -1.20 2.50 -1.98
N ILE A 113 -0.74 1.50 -2.71
CA ILE A 113 0.49 1.58 -3.51
C ILE A 113 0.27 1.91 -4.98
N SER A 114 -0.96 1.84 -5.47
CA SER A 114 -1.29 1.98 -6.89
C SER A 114 -2.24 3.13 -7.21
N THR A 115 -2.81 3.81 -6.21
CA THR A 115 -3.81 4.86 -6.44
C THR A 115 -3.57 6.10 -5.61
N GLU A 116 -3.89 7.25 -6.19
CA GLU A 116 -4.02 8.52 -5.51
C GLU A 116 -5.41 8.69 -4.86
N LYS A 117 -5.58 9.73 -4.03
CA LYS A 117 -6.79 9.94 -3.22
C LYS A 117 -8.08 10.19 -4.00
N ASN A 118 -8.00 10.57 -5.28
CA ASN A 118 -9.15 10.95 -6.11
C ASN A 118 -9.34 10.03 -7.33
N ASP A 119 -8.62 8.91 -7.40
CA ASP A 119 -8.65 7.99 -8.52
C ASP A 119 -9.96 7.21 -8.63
N ILE A 120 -10.20 6.67 -9.82
CA ILE A 120 -11.33 5.79 -10.09
C ILE A 120 -10.79 4.37 -10.23
N ILE A 121 -11.32 3.47 -9.42
CA ILE A 121 -10.96 2.05 -9.40
C ILE A 121 -12.01 1.27 -10.17
N LEU A 122 -11.58 0.44 -11.12
CA LEU A 122 -12.44 -0.39 -11.93
C LEU A 122 -12.17 -1.87 -11.67
N ASP A 123 -13.22 -2.62 -11.31
CA ASP A 123 -13.17 -4.06 -11.07
C ASP A 123 -14.19 -4.75 -11.96
N PHE A 124 -13.72 -5.46 -12.99
CA PHE A 124 -14.56 -6.14 -13.98
C PHE A 124 -15.12 -7.48 -13.50
N PHE A 125 -14.61 -8.05 -12.42
CA PHE A 125 -15.00 -9.33 -11.86
C PHE A 125 -15.22 -9.21 -10.37
N SER A 126 -16.06 -8.27 -9.97
CA SER A 126 -16.16 -7.80 -8.59
C SER A 126 -16.65 -8.85 -7.58
N GLY A 127 -17.21 -9.96 -8.04
CA GLY A 127 -17.71 -11.03 -7.19
C GLY A 127 -18.62 -10.49 -6.09
N SER A 128 -18.21 -10.64 -4.83
CA SER A 128 -18.91 -10.09 -3.67
C SER A 128 -18.59 -8.62 -3.39
N ALA A 129 -17.99 -7.86 -4.33
CA ALA A 129 -17.61 -6.44 -4.21
C ALA A 129 -16.62 -6.15 -3.07
N THR A 130 -15.59 -6.97 -2.94
CA THR A 130 -14.50 -6.71 -1.98
C THR A 130 -13.78 -5.40 -2.28
N THR A 131 -13.55 -5.09 -3.56
CA THR A 131 -12.90 -3.86 -4.02
C THR A 131 -13.67 -2.62 -3.58
N ALA A 132 -14.99 -2.61 -3.73
CA ALA A 132 -15.83 -1.50 -3.26
C ALA A 132 -15.72 -1.30 -1.74
N HIS A 133 -15.77 -2.38 -0.96
CA HIS A 133 -15.56 -2.32 0.49
C HIS A 133 -14.18 -1.74 0.85
N ALA A 134 -13.12 -2.22 0.20
CA ALA A 134 -11.76 -1.75 0.42
C ALA A 134 -11.58 -0.25 0.09
N VAL A 135 -12.19 0.23 -1.01
CA VAL A 135 -12.15 1.65 -1.38
C VAL A 135 -12.86 2.52 -0.35
N MET A 136 -14.05 2.12 0.11
CA MET A 136 -14.81 2.86 1.13
C MET A 136 -14.02 2.93 2.45
N GLN A 137 -13.44 1.80 2.88
CA GLN A 137 -12.63 1.75 4.10
C GLN A 137 -11.38 2.62 3.97
N LEU A 138 -10.67 2.54 2.85
CA LEU A 138 -9.46 3.34 2.62
C LEU A 138 -9.75 4.84 2.59
N ASN A 139 -10.86 5.26 1.98
CA ASN A 139 -11.29 6.66 2.00
C ASN A 139 -11.62 7.14 3.43
N ALA A 140 -12.24 6.28 4.24
CA ALA A 140 -12.51 6.58 5.65
C ALA A 140 -11.23 6.70 6.49
N ASP A 141 -10.19 5.91 6.16
CA ASP A 141 -8.92 5.87 6.89
C ASP A 141 -8.00 7.07 6.56
N ASP A 142 -7.96 7.50 5.29
CA ASP A 142 -6.99 8.50 4.80
C ASP A 142 -7.62 9.82 4.31
N GLY A 143 -8.96 9.97 4.45
CA GLY A 143 -9.69 11.13 3.98
C GLY A 143 -9.69 11.26 2.45
N GLY A 144 -9.55 10.15 1.73
CA GLY A 144 -9.61 10.10 0.27
C GLY A 144 -11.03 10.21 -0.28
N ASN A 145 -11.12 10.46 -1.58
CA ASN A 145 -12.38 10.52 -2.33
C ASN A 145 -12.30 9.63 -3.58
N ARG A 146 -11.66 8.45 -3.43
CA ARG A 146 -11.59 7.47 -4.52
C ARG A 146 -12.99 6.99 -4.86
N LYS A 147 -13.22 6.77 -6.15
CA LYS A 147 -14.46 6.20 -6.68
C LYS A 147 -14.23 4.78 -7.14
N TYR A 148 -15.27 3.98 -7.21
CA TYR A 148 -15.18 2.63 -7.75
C TYR A 148 -16.30 2.35 -8.74
N ILE A 149 -16.01 1.50 -9.73
CA ILE A 149 -16.93 0.93 -10.68
C ILE A 149 -16.75 -0.58 -10.60
N CYS A 150 -17.82 -1.30 -10.19
CA CYS A 150 -17.79 -2.75 -10.09
C CYS A 150 -18.71 -3.34 -11.17
N VAL A 151 -18.17 -4.27 -11.94
CA VAL A 151 -18.90 -5.01 -12.96
C VAL A 151 -18.95 -6.48 -12.57
N GLN A 152 -20.15 -7.09 -12.60
CA GLN A 152 -20.35 -8.49 -12.29
C GLN A 152 -21.45 -9.05 -13.18
N ILE A 153 -21.18 -10.21 -13.79
CA ILE A 153 -22.19 -10.97 -14.55
C ILE A 153 -23.30 -11.40 -13.59
N PRO A 154 -24.59 -11.35 -13.98
CA PRO A 154 -25.71 -11.75 -13.13
C PRO A 154 -25.80 -13.28 -13.02
N GLU A 155 -24.72 -13.91 -12.55
CA GLU A 155 -24.64 -15.33 -12.32
C GLU A 155 -25.59 -15.74 -11.19
N PRO A 156 -26.46 -16.75 -11.41
CA PRO A 156 -27.40 -17.20 -10.40
C PRO A 156 -26.63 -17.91 -9.24
N THR A 157 -27.12 -17.70 -8.03
CA THR A 157 -26.66 -18.46 -6.88
C THR A 157 -27.25 -19.87 -6.92
N PRO A 158 -26.49 -20.92 -6.53
CA PRO A 158 -27.01 -22.28 -6.46
C PRO A 158 -28.30 -22.36 -5.59
N GLU A 159 -29.30 -23.13 -5.98
CA GLU A 159 -30.60 -23.18 -5.31
C GLU A 159 -30.49 -23.60 -3.83
N GLU A 160 -29.60 -24.53 -3.53
CA GLU A 160 -29.35 -25.03 -2.17
C GLU A 160 -28.37 -24.17 -1.36
N SER A 161 -27.83 -23.08 -1.94
CA SER A 161 -26.86 -22.23 -1.25
C SER A 161 -27.49 -21.39 -0.14
N GLU A 162 -26.69 -21.07 0.87
CA GLU A 162 -27.11 -20.14 1.93
C GLU A 162 -27.44 -18.74 1.37
N ALA A 163 -26.79 -18.34 0.28
CA ALA A 163 -27.10 -17.11 -0.42
C ALA A 163 -28.55 -17.12 -0.95
N ARG A 164 -28.96 -18.21 -1.62
CA ARG A 164 -30.31 -18.36 -2.16
C ARG A 164 -31.35 -18.39 -1.04
N LYS A 165 -31.09 -19.14 0.03
CA LYS A 165 -31.97 -19.20 1.21
C LYS A 165 -32.09 -17.84 1.88
N ALA A 166 -31.05 -17.00 1.86
CA ALA A 166 -31.07 -15.63 2.35
C ALA A 166 -31.72 -14.61 1.40
N GLY A 167 -32.22 -15.05 0.25
CA GLY A 167 -32.96 -14.19 -0.69
C GLY A 167 -32.14 -13.57 -1.80
N TYR A 168 -30.86 -13.95 -1.95
CA TYR A 168 -29.95 -13.43 -3.01
C TYR A 168 -29.98 -14.37 -4.20
N ALA A 169 -30.70 -14.02 -5.24
CA ALA A 169 -30.86 -14.85 -6.44
C ALA A 169 -29.64 -14.84 -7.35
N THR A 170 -28.82 -13.77 -7.29
CA THR A 170 -27.63 -13.59 -8.13
C THR A 170 -26.45 -13.03 -7.34
N ILE A 171 -25.22 -13.23 -7.85
CA ILE A 171 -24.00 -12.69 -7.24
C ILE A 171 -24.03 -11.15 -7.14
N PRO A 172 -24.48 -10.37 -8.15
CA PRO A 172 -24.58 -8.91 -8.01
C PRO A 172 -25.51 -8.44 -6.88
N GLU A 173 -26.52 -9.21 -6.50
CA GLU A 173 -27.37 -8.87 -5.35
C GLU A 173 -26.61 -8.96 -4.04
N ILE A 174 -25.77 -9.99 -3.87
CA ILE A 174 -24.85 -10.11 -2.73
C ILE A 174 -23.87 -8.92 -2.72
N ALA A 175 -23.29 -8.60 -3.88
CA ALA A 175 -22.35 -7.50 -4.03
C ALA A 175 -22.95 -6.15 -3.62
N LYS A 176 -24.13 -5.82 -4.11
CA LYS A 176 -24.87 -4.59 -3.77
C LYS A 176 -25.18 -4.51 -2.28
N GLU A 177 -25.60 -5.62 -1.69
CA GLU A 177 -25.93 -5.65 -0.27
C GLU A 177 -24.66 -5.54 0.61
N ARG A 178 -23.55 -6.18 0.21
CA ARG A 178 -22.26 -5.98 0.88
C ARG A 178 -21.84 -4.52 0.88
N ILE A 179 -21.96 -3.83 -0.25
CA ILE A 179 -21.63 -2.40 -0.36
C ILE A 179 -22.46 -1.58 0.64
N ARG A 180 -23.77 -1.81 0.72
CA ARG A 180 -24.65 -1.09 1.65
C ARG A 180 -24.28 -1.34 3.11
N ARG A 181 -24.09 -2.60 3.49
CA ARG A 181 -23.76 -2.98 4.87
C ARG A 181 -22.38 -2.53 5.28
N ALA A 182 -21.37 -2.70 4.43
CA ALA A 182 -20.04 -2.20 4.68
C ALA A 182 -19.99 -0.67 4.82
N GLY A 183 -20.68 0.05 3.92
CA GLY A 183 -20.77 1.51 4.00
C GLY A 183 -21.44 1.98 5.29
N LYS A 184 -22.54 1.33 5.71
CA LYS A 184 -23.20 1.65 6.98
C LYS A 184 -22.27 1.41 8.18
N LYS A 185 -21.60 0.26 8.24
CA LYS A 185 -20.65 -0.09 9.30
C LYS A 185 -19.50 0.92 9.40
N ILE A 186 -18.89 1.27 8.26
CA ILE A 186 -17.80 2.26 8.19
C ILE A 186 -18.28 3.63 8.72
N MET A 187 -19.47 4.08 8.33
CA MET A 187 -20.04 5.34 8.82
C MET A 187 -20.28 5.32 10.34
N GLU A 188 -20.78 4.22 10.88
CA GLU A 188 -20.99 4.05 12.32
C GLU A 188 -19.67 4.08 13.09
N GLU A 189 -18.63 3.40 12.58
CA GLU A 189 -17.28 3.42 13.16
C GLU A 189 -16.64 4.80 13.13
N GLN A 190 -16.81 5.57 12.03
CA GLN A 190 -16.32 6.95 11.93
C GLN A 190 -17.03 7.88 12.92
N LYS A 191 -18.34 7.76 13.09
CA LYS A 191 -19.09 8.53 14.11
C LYS A 191 -18.61 8.21 15.52
N ALA A 192 -18.45 6.94 15.85
CA ALA A 192 -17.97 6.53 17.17
C ALA A 192 -16.53 7.00 17.46
N LYS A 193 -15.68 7.09 16.44
CA LYS A 193 -14.34 7.69 16.58
C LYS A 193 -14.42 9.19 16.84
N ALA A 194 -15.20 9.92 16.05
CA ALA A 194 -15.37 11.37 16.21
C ALA A 194 -15.95 11.73 17.59
N GLU A 195 -16.91 10.97 18.12
CA GLU A 195 -17.48 11.16 19.44
C GLU A 195 -16.43 10.93 20.56
N LYS A 196 -15.56 9.93 20.40
CA LYS A 196 -14.47 9.68 21.38
C LYS A 196 -13.40 10.76 21.34
N GLU A 197 -13.02 11.24 20.15
CA GLU A 197 -12.04 12.32 20.00
C GLU A 197 -12.60 13.67 20.41
N GLY A 198 -13.86 13.98 20.09
CA GLY A 198 -14.54 15.21 20.52
C GLY A 198 -14.79 15.25 22.04
N GLY A 199 -14.97 14.12 22.71
CA GLY A 199 -15.11 14.04 24.17
C GLY A 199 -13.80 14.27 24.93
N LEU A 200 -12.64 14.05 24.33
CA LEU A 200 -11.34 14.32 24.95
C LEU A 200 -10.98 15.82 25.00
N PHE A 201 -11.60 16.66 24.19
CA PHE A 201 -11.38 18.11 24.15
C PHE A 201 -12.52 18.93 24.75
N ALA A 202 -13.54 18.28 25.35
CA ALA A 202 -14.68 18.95 25.99
C ALA A 202 -14.49 19.21 27.51
N GLU A 203 -13.31 18.87 28.05
CA GLU A 203 -12.95 19.11 29.46
C GLU A 203 -11.76 20.07 29.62
N GLU A 204 -11.79 21.24 28.96
CA GLU A 204 -10.95 22.40 29.32
C GLU A 204 -11.79 23.68 29.47
#